data_bdd9393fdf16061aeed9c18c57cd6a76
#
_entry.id   bdd9393fdf16061aeed9c18c57cd6a76
#
_cell.length_a   1.000
_cell.length_b   1.000
_cell.length_c   1.000
_cell.angle_alpha   90.00
_cell.angle_beta   90.00
_cell.angle_gamma   90.00
#
_symmetry.space_group_name_H-M   'P 1'
#
loop_
_entity.id
_entity.type
_entity.pdbx_description
1 polymer ?
#
loop_
_entity_poly.entity_id
_entity_poly.type
_entity_poly.pdbx_seq_one_letter_code
_entity_poly.pdbx_strand_id
1 'polypeptide(L)'
;MIRVEELTVRYGAATALDGVSLSVAAGEMVALIGPNGAGKSTLVNTLCGLRKPAAGTFAVHGKLALVPEGRHLFAPLTVDDNLRLGAWRSGSRDTAHIYALLPELTKLRKRQAGKLSGGEQQMVALGRALMSRPDVLVIDEMSLGLAPKVVAGLAAHLRERNAADGLAVLLIEQNARLALDLCDKAYVLEAGRVVAEGPSAELAGSASVAAAYLGLEG
;
A
#
# COMPACT_ATOMS: atom_id res chain seq x y z
N MET A 1 0.15 15.11 -1.60
CA MET A 1 0.20 13.88 -2.34
C MET A 1 -1.19 13.27 -2.49
N ILE A 2 -1.82 12.71 -1.46
CA ILE A 2 -3.24 12.28 -1.50
C ILE A 2 -4.07 13.22 -0.63
N ARG A 3 -5.24 13.62 -1.10
CA ARG A 3 -6.26 14.32 -0.34
C ARG A 3 -7.63 13.75 -0.71
N VAL A 4 -8.39 13.33 0.28
CA VAL A 4 -9.74 12.78 0.15
C VAL A 4 -10.64 13.56 1.09
N GLU A 5 -11.76 14.08 0.60
CA GLU A 5 -12.69 14.94 1.35
C GLU A 5 -14.12 14.44 1.16
N GLU A 6 -14.74 14.02 2.27
CA GLU A 6 -16.14 13.58 2.35
C GLU A 6 -16.51 12.55 1.25
N LEU A 7 -15.58 11.63 0.94
CA LEU A 7 -15.70 10.71 -0.17
C LEU A 7 -16.79 9.68 0.09
N THR A 8 -17.80 9.65 -0.77
CA THR A 8 -18.85 8.63 -0.77
C THR A 8 -18.80 7.82 -2.06
N VAL A 9 -18.74 6.50 -1.94
CA VAL A 9 -18.73 5.57 -3.09
C VAL A 9 -19.82 4.52 -2.91
N ARG A 10 -20.57 4.24 -3.98
CA ARG A 10 -21.70 3.30 -3.98
C ARG A 10 -21.55 2.23 -5.05
N TYR A 11 -22.11 1.05 -4.76
CA TYR A 11 -22.32 -0.07 -5.68
C TYR A 11 -23.82 -0.36 -5.75
N GLY A 12 -24.50 0.24 -6.72
CA GLY A 12 -25.96 0.22 -6.76
C GLY A 12 -26.54 0.91 -5.51
N ALA A 13 -27.33 0.18 -4.75
CA ALA A 13 -27.94 0.67 -3.50
C ALA A 13 -26.96 0.61 -2.29
N ALA A 14 -25.89 -0.17 -2.36
CA ALA A 14 -24.97 -0.35 -1.25
C ALA A 14 -23.93 0.79 -1.21
N THR A 15 -23.77 1.43 -0.04
CA THR A 15 -22.73 2.43 0.21
C THR A 15 -21.49 1.70 0.75
N ALA A 16 -20.38 1.79 0.02
CA ALA A 16 -19.11 1.15 0.39
C ALA A 16 -18.15 2.12 1.10
N LEU A 17 -18.23 3.42 0.80
CA LEU A 17 -17.58 4.50 1.54
C LEU A 17 -18.60 5.60 1.78
N ASP A 18 -18.61 6.17 2.99
CA ASP A 18 -19.59 7.14 3.43
C ASP A 18 -18.90 8.29 4.19
N GLY A 19 -18.67 9.39 3.47
CA GLY A 19 -18.05 10.60 4.00
C GLY A 19 -16.59 10.43 4.45
N VAL A 20 -15.82 9.59 3.77
CA VAL A 20 -14.41 9.33 4.14
C VAL A 20 -13.54 10.52 3.81
N SER A 21 -12.78 10.99 4.81
CA SER A 21 -11.74 12.01 4.64
C SER A 21 -10.41 11.49 5.14
N LEU A 22 -9.34 11.65 4.35
CA LEU A 22 -7.97 11.34 4.73
C LEU A 22 -6.96 12.11 3.89
N SER A 23 -5.74 12.22 4.39
CA SER A 23 -4.65 12.85 3.67
C SER A 23 -3.33 12.10 3.83
N VAL A 24 -2.47 12.18 2.80
CA VAL A 24 -1.09 11.70 2.83
C VAL A 24 -0.21 12.81 2.27
N ALA A 25 0.67 13.36 3.08
CA ALA A 25 1.61 14.40 2.65
C ALA A 25 2.83 13.80 1.91
N ALA A 26 3.66 14.66 1.31
CA ALA A 26 4.94 14.23 0.76
C ALA A 26 5.86 13.74 1.90
N GLY A 27 6.52 12.62 1.70
CA GLY A 27 7.40 12.02 2.69
C GLY A 27 6.68 11.47 3.93
N GLU A 28 5.37 11.32 3.89
CA GLU A 28 4.58 10.74 4.99
C GLU A 28 4.24 9.28 4.70
N MET A 29 4.36 8.44 5.73
CA MET A 29 3.85 7.08 5.70
C MET A 29 2.57 7.00 6.52
N VAL A 30 1.45 6.72 5.84
CA VAL A 30 0.11 6.70 6.44
C VAL A 30 -0.47 5.30 6.32
N ALA A 31 -1.04 4.79 7.41
CA ALA A 31 -1.77 3.53 7.40
C ALA A 31 -3.28 3.76 7.24
N LEU A 32 -3.93 2.86 6.49
CA LEU A 32 -5.37 2.67 6.51
C LEU A 32 -5.66 1.26 7.04
N ILE A 33 -6.15 1.20 8.27
CA ILE A 33 -6.41 -0.04 8.99
C ILE A 33 -7.90 -0.33 8.97
N GLY A 34 -8.28 -1.59 8.88
CA GLY A 34 -9.68 -1.99 9.01
C GLY A 34 -9.91 -3.45 8.63
N PRO A 35 -11.04 -4.04 9.07
CA PRO A 35 -11.39 -5.42 8.75
C PRO A 35 -11.70 -5.60 7.26
N ASN A 36 -11.87 -6.87 6.87
CA ASN A 36 -12.35 -7.18 5.52
C ASN A 36 -13.77 -6.63 5.33
N GLY A 37 -14.03 -6.06 4.15
CA GLY A 37 -15.31 -5.40 3.86
C GLY A 37 -15.44 -3.97 4.41
N ALA A 38 -14.45 -3.41 5.12
CA ALA A 38 -14.51 -2.04 5.62
C ALA A 38 -14.55 -0.94 4.53
N GLY A 39 -14.22 -1.27 3.27
CA GLY A 39 -14.19 -0.32 2.17
C GLY A 39 -12.78 0.01 1.64
N LYS A 40 -11.73 -0.60 2.20
CA LYS A 40 -10.32 -0.34 1.85
C LYS A 40 -10.04 -0.44 0.35
N SER A 41 -10.39 -1.57 -0.27
CA SER A 41 -10.20 -1.78 -1.72
C SER A 41 -11.06 -0.84 -2.58
N THR A 42 -12.22 -0.38 -2.06
CA THR A 42 -13.04 0.63 -2.73
C THR A 42 -12.30 1.97 -2.78
N LEU A 43 -11.64 2.37 -1.69
CA LEU A 43 -10.82 3.58 -1.66
C LEU A 43 -9.67 3.47 -2.65
N VAL A 44 -8.91 2.34 -2.65
CA VAL A 44 -7.82 2.09 -3.61
C VAL A 44 -8.30 2.24 -5.04
N ASN A 45 -9.40 1.58 -5.38
CA ASN A 45 -9.97 1.63 -6.73
C ASN A 45 -10.39 3.06 -7.13
N THR A 46 -10.86 3.85 -6.16
CA THR A 46 -11.23 5.24 -6.41
C THR A 46 -9.99 6.10 -6.64
N LEU A 47 -8.96 5.98 -5.80
CA LEU A 47 -7.69 6.69 -5.97
C LEU A 47 -6.99 6.36 -7.29
N CYS A 48 -7.12 5.11 -7.76
CA CYS A 48 -6.62 4.67 -9.07
C CYS A 48 -7.51 5.08 -10.26
N GLY A 49 -8.63 5.77 -10.02
CA GLY A 49 -9.55 6.21 -11.08
C GLY A 49 -10.43 5.09 -11.66
N LEU A 50 -10.44 3.91 -11.04
CA LEU A 50 -11.25 2.76 -11.45
C LEU A 50 -12.71 2.87 -10.98
N ARG A 51 -12.97 3.73 -9.99
CA ARG A 51 -14.30 4.03 -9.46
C ARG A 51 -14.51 5.53 -9.37
N LYS A 52 -15.73 5.96 -9.71
CA LYS A 52 -16.15 7.35 -9.55
C LYS A 52 -16.87 7.52 -8.21
N PRO A 53 -16.58 8.58 -7.45
CA PRO A 53 -17.34 8.91 -6.26
C PRO A 53 -18.78 9.27 -6.58
N ALA A 54 -19.70 8.97 -5.65
CA ALA A 54 -21.08 9.45 -5.69
C ALA A 54 -21.19 10.86 -5.07
N ALA A 55 -20.31 11.19 -4.10
CA ALA A 55 -20.16 12.50 -3.50
C ALA A 55 -18.74 12.67 -2.94
N GLY A 56 -18.38 13.91 -2.58
CA GLY A 56 -17.06 14.26 -2.11
C GLY A 56 -16.03 14.38 -3.25
N THR A 57 -14.78 14.62 -2.88
CA THR A 57 -13.69 14.80 -3.82
C THR A 57 -12.44 14.04 -3.41
N PHE A 58 -11.58 13.74 -4.38
CA PHE A 58 -10.23 13.30 -4.12
C PHE A 58 -9.25 13.91 -5.10
N ALA A 59 -8.02 14.07 -4.66
CA ALA A 59 -6.91 14.50 -5.51
C ALA A 59 -5.67 13.66 -5.20
N VAL A 60 -4.95 13.29 -6.25
CA VAL A 60 -3.63 12.67 -6.17
C VAL A 60 -2.66 13.56 -6.93
N HIS A 61 -1.74 14.17 -6.22
CA HIS A 61 -0.70 15.02 -6.80
C HIS A 61 0.58 14.21 -6.99
N GLY A 62 1.05 14.13 -8.24
CA GLY A 62 2.19 13.32 -8.63
C GLY A 62 1.79 11.96 -9.21
N LYS A 63 2.79 11.13 -9.46
CA LYS A 63 2.65 9.82 -10.07
C LYS A 63 2.30 8.79 -8.99
N LEU A 64 1.12 8.19 -9.10
CA LEU A 64 0.70 7.11 -8.23
C LEU A 64 1.11 5.75 -8.81
N ALA A 65 1.67 4.89 -7.95
CA ALA A 65 1.80 3.45 -8.21
C ALA A 65 1.07 2.64 -7.15
N LEU A 66 0.59 1.47 -7.56
CA LEU A 66 -0.13 0.53 -6.71
C LEU A 66 0.62 -0.81 -6.64
N VAL A 67 0.81 -1.31 -5.43
CA VAL A 67 1.08 -2.72 -5.17
C VAL A 67 -0.24 -3.35 -4.75
N PRO A 68 -0.92 -4.11 -5.63
CA PRO A 68 -2.24 -4.65 -5.32
C PRO A 68 -2.14 -5.86 -4.38
N GLU A 69 -3.22 -6.14 -3.66
CA GLU A 69 -3.42 -7.42 -3.01
C GLU A 69 -3.23 -8.56 -4.03
N GLY A 70 -2.64 -9.68 -3.61
CA GLY A 70 -2.39 -10.82 -4.50
C GLY A 70 -1.25 -10.62 -5.50
N ARG A 71 -0.48 -9.52 -5.41
CA ARG A 71 0.77 -9.24 -6.17
C ARG A 71 0.59 -9.06 -7.67
N HIS A 72 -0.33 -9.75 -8.30
CA HIS A 72 -0.68 -9.73 -9.72
C HIS A 72 0.54 -9.74 -10.65
N LEU A 73 1.49 -10.66 -10.40
CA LEU A 73 2.65 -10.85 -11.25
C LEU A 73 2.28 -11.65 -12.51
N PHE A 74 3.01 -11.40 -13.58
CA PHE A 74 2.95 -12.24 -14.76
C PHE A 74 3.80 -13.49 -14.52
N ALA A 75 3.19 -14.55 -14.05
CA ALA A 75 3.83 -15.78 -13.59
C ALA A 75 4.79 -16.43 -14.61
N PRO A 76 4.49 -16.46 -15.93
CA PRO A 76 5.40 -17.00 -16.94
C PRO A 76 6.62 -16.13 -17.22
N LEU A 77 6.55 -14.81 -16.93
CA LEU A 77 7.63 -13.89 -17.18
C LEU A 77 8.72 -13.97 -16.10
N THR A 78 9.93 -13.56 -16.47
CA THR A 78 11.03 -13.46 -15.51
C THR A 78 10.82 -12.32 -14.51
N VAL A 79 11.60 -12.31 -13.43
CA VAL A 79 11.65 -11.17 -12.50
C VAL A 79 11.97 -9.88 -13.26
N ASP A 80 13.01 -9.89 -14.09
CA ASP A 80 13.46 -8.71 -14.86
C ASP A 80 12.34 -8.20 -15.80
N ASP A 81 11.61 -9.09 -16.47
CA ASP A 81 10.50 -8.71 -17.35
C ASP A 81 9.32 -8.14 -16.56
N ASN A 82 8.98 -8.75 -15.41
CA ASN A 82 7.97 -8.20 -14.51
C ASN A 82 8.33 -6.78 -14.03
N LEU A 83 9.59 -6.53 -13.67
CA LEU A 83 10.05 -5.20 -13.27
C LEU A 83 9.88 -4.19 -14.42
N ARG A 84 10.35 -4.53 -15.63
CA ARG A 84 10.24 -3.65 -16.81
C ARG A 84 8.81 -3.24 -17.14
N LEU A 85 7.84 -4.10 -16.89
CA LEU A 85 6.42 -3.76 -17.07
C LEU A 85 5.97 -2.60 -16.18
N GLY A 86 6.59 -2.40 -15.02
CA GLY A 86 6.31 -1.26 -14.14
C GLY A 86 6.65 0.10 -14.75
N ALA A 87 7.57 0.14 -15.72
CA ALA A 87 7.96 1.35 -16.44
C ALA A 87 7.37 1.44 -17.85
N TRP A 88 6.33 0.69 -18.17
CA TRP A 88 5.73 0.60 -19.49
C TRP A 88 5.45 1.97 -20.14
N ARG A 89 4.88 2.90 -19.35
CA ARG A 89 4.54 4.24 -19.85
C ARG A 89 5.76 5.13 -20.13
N SER A 90 6.84 4.97 -19.35
CA SER A 90 8.07 5.77 -19.53
C SER A 90 8.99 5.18 -20.59
N GLY A 91 8.76 3.94 -21.03
CA GLY A 91 9.63 3.20 -21.95
C GLY A 91 10.99 2.82 -21.35
N SER A 92 11.27 3.16 -20.09
CA SER A 92 12.52 2.81 -19.42
C SER A 92 12.65 1.30 -19.26
N ARG A 93 13.80 0.75 -19.66
CA ARG A 93 14.14 -0.66 -19.45
C ARG A 93 15.21 -0.87 -18.39
N ASP A 94 15.71 0.21 -17.81
CA ASP A 94 16.76 0.15 -16.79
C ASP A 94 16.17 -0.27 -15.44
N THR A 95 16.53 -1.48 -15.03
CA THR A 95 16.13 -2.09 -13.76
C THR A 95 17.23 -2.00 -12.69
N ALA A 96 18.38 -1.38 -12.99
CA ALA A 96 19.53 -1.35 -12.09
C ALA A 96 19.21 -0.74 -10.74
N HIS A 97 18.45 0.36 -10.72
CA HIS A 97 18.05 1.04 -9.48
C HIS A 97 17.15 0.17 -8.60
N ILE A 98 16.33 -0.73 -9.18
CA ILE A 98 15.52 -1.67 -8.39
C ILE A 98 16.39 -2.77 -7.78
N TYR A 99 17.37 -3.30 -8.52
CA TYR A 99 18.30 -4.29 -7.97
C TYR A 99 19.25 -3.69 -6.92
N ALA A 100 19.55 -2.40 -7.00
CA ALA A 100 20.28 -1.70 -5.95
C ALA A 100 19.43 -1.57 -4.67
N LEU A 101 18.12 -1.28 -4.82
CA LEU A 101 17.19 -1.15 -3.72
C LEU A 101 16.79 -2.51 -3.11
N LEU A 102 16.59 -3.52 -3.96
CA LEU A 102 16.15 -4.87 -3.57
C LEU A 102 17.20 -5.90 -4.03
N PRO A 103 18.39 -5.94 -3.37
CA PRO A 103 19.52 -6.75 -3.82
C PRO A 103 19.22 -8.26 -3.82
N GLU A 104 18.25 -8.72 -3.00
CA GLU A 104 17.78 -10.10 -2.97
C GLU A 104 17.24 -10.57 -4.32
N LEU A 105 16.67 -9.66 -5.11
CA LEU A 105 16.16 -9.98 -6.45
C LEU A 105 17.25 -10.24 -7.48
N THR A 106 18.48 -9.83 -7.22
CA THR A 106 19.59 -9.96 -8.19
C THR A 106 19.82 -11.41 -8.61
N LYS A 107 19.80 -12.34 -7.65
CA LYS A 107 19.95 -13.77 -7.89
C LYS A 107 18.78 -14.40 -8.63
N LEU A 108 17.62 -13.74 -8.58
CA LEU A 108 16.36 -14.22 -9.13
C LEU A 108 16.03 -13.63 -10.49
N ARG A 109 16.86 -12.73 -11.00
CA ARG A 109 16.63 -11.91 -12.19
C ARG A 109 16.05 -12.66 -13.38
N LYS A 110 16.60 -13.85 -13.68
CA LYS A 110 16.20 -14.71 -14.81
C LYS A 110 15.15 -15.76 -14.46
N ARG A 111 14.73 -15.82 -13.17
CA ARG A 111 13.77 -16.80 -12.69
C ARG A 111 12.36 -16.36 -13.03
N GLN A 112 11.50 -17.30 -13.41
CA GLN A 112 10.08 -17.03 -13.64
C GLN A 112 9.39 -16.64 -12.33
N ALA A 113 8.54 -15.59 -12.37
CA ALA A 113 7.87 -15.06 -11.20
C ALA A 113 6.95 -16.09 -10.52
N GLY A 114 6.33 -16.98 -11.28
CA GLY A 114 5.48 -18.03 -10.73
C GLY A 114 6.22 -19.13 -9.94
N LYS A 115 7.56 -19.18 -10.02
CA LYS A 115 8.42 -20.14 -9.29
C LYS A 115 9.07 -19.55 -8.04
N LEU A 116 8.69 -18.33 -7.69
CA LEU A 116 9.21 -17.61 -6.53
C LEU A 116 8.38 -17.94 -5.28
N SER A 117 9.03 -17.84 -4.11
CA SER A 117 8.31 -17.83 -2.83
C SER A 117 7.40 -16.60 -2.71
N GLY A 118 6.43 -16.65 -1.80
CA GLY A 118 5.51 -15.53 -1.58
C GLY A 118 6.23 -14.21 -1.27
N GLY A 119 7.29 -14.24 -0.44
CA GLY A 119 8.08 -13.05 -0.13
C GLY A 119 8.87 -12.51 -1.31
N GLU A 120 9.48 -13.39 -2.11
CA GLU A 120 10.16 -13.01 -3.34
C GLU A 120 9.20 -12.39 -4.36
N GLN A 121 7.99 -12.94 -4.49
CA GLN A 121 6.94 -12.38 -5.33
C GLN A 121 6.51 -10.98 -4.86
N GLN A 122 6.39 -10.77 -3.54
CA GLN A 122 6.04 -9.46 -2.97
C GLN A 122 7.13 -8.43 -3.25
N MET A 123 8.41 -8.81 -3.11
CA MET A 123 9.53 -7.96 -3.50
C MET A 123 9.49 -7.59 -4.98
N VAL A 124 9.14 -8.53 -5.87
CA VAL A 124 8.98 -8.24 -7.31
C VAL A 124 7.81 -7.29 -7.56
N ALA A 125 6.67 -7.47 -6.87
CA ALA A 125 5.52 -6.59 -7.00
C ALA A 125 5.85 -5.15 -6.53
N LEU A 126 6.53 -5.02 -5.39
CA LEU A 126 7.03 -3.73 -4.90
C LEU A 126 8.04 -3.11 -5.90
N GLY A 127 9.04 -3.87 -6.33
CA GLY A 127 10.02 -3.42 -7.31
C GLY A 127 9.37 -2.96 -8.61
N ARG A 128 8.37 -3.70 -9.11
CA ARG A 128 7.59 -3.33 -10.30
C ARG A 128 6.86 -2.00 -10.12
N ALA A 129 6.25 -1.75 -8.97
CA ALA A 129 5.61 -0.48 -8.69
C ALA A 129 6.62 0.68 -8.65
N LEU A 130 7.79 0.46 -8.01
CA LEU A 130 8.86 1.44 -7.89
C LEU A 130 9.59 1.73 -9.22
N MET A 131 9.52 0.84 -10.21
CA MET A 131 10.06 1.08 -11.57
C MET A 131 9.51 2.34 -12.22
N SER A 132 8.27 2.71 -11.90
CA SER A 132 7.66 3.93 -12.41
C SER A 132 8.24 5.21 -11.77
N ARG A 133 9.07 5.11 -10.72
CA ARG A 133 9.53 6.22 -9.87
C ARG A 133 8.34 7.05 -9.40
N PRO A 134 7.45 6.47 -8.59
CA PRO A 134 6.24 7.16 -8.15
C PRO A 134 6.56 8.23 -7.10
N ASP A 135 5.72 9.26 -7.03
CA ASP A 135 5.68 10.22 -5.94
C ASP A 135 4.81 9.70 -4.78
N VAL A 136 3.84 8.83 -5.13
CA VAL A 136 2.88 8.21 -4.20
C VAL A 136 2.83 6.71 -4.45
N LEU A 137 3.02 5.93 -3.40
CA LEU A 137 2.91 4.47 -3.42
C LEU A 137 1.75 4.02 -2.54
N VAL A 138 0.78 3.35 -3.13
CA VAL A 138 -0.30 2.67 -2.40
C VAL A 138 0.04 1.19 -2.34
N ILE A 139 -0.02 0.60 -1.16
CA ILE A 139 0.27 -0.83 -0.94
C ILE A 139 -0.95 -1.46 -0.28
N ASP A 140 -1.56 -2.42 -0.97
CA ASP A 140 -2.71 -3.15 -0.48
C ASP A 140 -2.27 -4.52 0.06
N GLU A 141 -2.32 -4.68 1.40
CA GLU A 141 -1.97 -5.89 2.15
C GLU A 141 -0.54 -6.42 1.88
N MET A 142 0.46 -5.64 2.31
CA MET A 142 1.87 -6.01 2.16
C MET A 142 2.25 -7.30 2.90
N SER A 143 1.62 -7.55 4.05
CA SER A 143 2.02 -8.61 4.98
C SER A 143 1.37 -9.96 4.71
N LEU A 144 0.33 -10.02 3.90
CA LEU A 144 -0.51 -11.20 3.72
C LEU A 144 0.29 -12.42 3.24
N GLY A 145 0.31 -13.47 4.07
CA GLY A 145 0.98 -14.73 3.77
C GLY A 145 2.51 -14.66 3.73
N LEU A 146 3.12 -13.66 4.37
CA LEU A 146 4.56 -13.49 4.47
C LEU A 146 5.10 -13.77 5.87
N ALA A 147 6.33 -14.30 5.93
CA ALA A 147 7.05 -14.43 7.18
C ALA A 147 7.43 -13.05 7.75
N PRO A 148 7.40 -12.85 9.09
CA PRO A 148 7.68 -11.56 9.72
C PRO A 148 9.01 -10.92 9.29
N LYS A 149 10.06 -11.74 9.10
CA LYS A 149 11.38 -11.26 8.64
C LYS A 149 11.33 -10.63 7.25
N VAL A 150 10.51 -11.17 6.35
CA VAL A 150 10.34 -10.64 4.98
C VAL A 150 9.61 -9.31 5.05
N VAL A 151 8.56 -9.23 5.85
CA VAL A 151 7.79 -7.99 6.06
C VAL A 151 8.70 -6.90 6.63
N ALA A 152 9.52 -7.22 7.63
CA ALA A 152 10.49 -6.27 8.21
C ALA A 152 11.50 -5.76 7.16
N GLY A 153 11.99 -6.64 6.27
CA GLY A 153 12.88 -6.24 5.18
C GLY A 153 12.21 -5.29 4.19
N LEU A 154 10.98 -5.61 3.75
CA LEU A 154 10.20 -4.73 2.87
C LEU A 154 9.91 -3.37 3.51
N ALA A 155 9.60 -3.37 4.79
CA ALA A 155 9.39 -2.15 5.57
C ALA A 155 10.62 -1.27 5.63
N ALA A 156 11.81 -1.87 5.86
CA ALA A 156 13.08 -1.13 5.87
C ALA A 156 13.34 -0.46 4.52
N HIS A 157 13.15 -1.17 3.40
CA HIS A 157 13.29 -0.58 2.06
C HIS A 157 12.31 0.56 1.79
N LEU A 158 11.06 0.42 2.26
CA LEU A 158 10.07 1.50 2.11
C LEU A 158 10.46 2.74 2.91
N ARG A 159 10.90 2.58 4.16
CA ARG A 159 11.37 3.70 5.00
C ARG A 159 12.60 4.38 4.41
N GLU A 160 13.54 3.62 3.87
CA GLU A 160 14.71 4.16 3.19
C GLU A 160 14.30 5.05 2.00
N ARG A 161 13.39 4.58 1.16
CA ARG A 161 12.87 5.35 0.02
C ARG A 161 12.06 6.56 0.44
N ASN A 162 11.23 6.42 1.47
CA ASN A 162 10.49 7.55 2.03
C ASN A 162 11.43 8.65 2.51
N ALA A 163 12.47 8.29 3.28
CA ALA A 163 13.43 9.24 3.81
C ALA A 163 14.35 9.86 2.73
N ALA A 164 14.78 9.07 1.72
CA ALA A 164 15.71 9.53 0.68
C ALA A 164 15.03 10.40 -0.39
N ASP A 165 13.82 10.04 -0.81
CA ASP A 165 13.18 10.64 -1.99
C ASP A 165 11.87 11.37 -1.66
N GLY A 166 11.45 11.39 -0.41
CA GLY A 166 10.17 11.98 -0.01
C GLY A 166 8.96 11.20 -0.54
N LEU A 167 9.12 9.89 -0.82
CA LEU A 167 8.03 9.02 -1.28
C LEU A 167 6.87 9.03 -0.28
N ALA A 168 5.69 9.45 -0.71
CA ALA A 168 4.48 9.32 0.09
C ALA A 168 3.96 7.88 0.02
N VAL A 169 3.62 7.27 1.16
CA VAL A 169 3.14 5.89 1.22
C VAL A 169 1.77 5.83 1.90
N LEU A 170 0.79 5.22 1.23
CA LEU A 170 -0.47 4.79 1.83
C LEU A 170 -0.44 3.27 1.96
N LEU A 171 -0.24 2.78 3.17
CA LEU A 171 -0.23 1.37 3.51
C LEU A 171 -1.61 0.93 3.98
N ILE A 172 -2.22 0.01 3.26
CA ILE A 172 -3.51 -0.56 3.60
C ILE A 172 -3.26 -1.93 4.20
N GLU A 173 -3.73 -2.14 5.42
CA GLU A 173 -3.45 -3.36 6.17
C GLU A 173 -4.62 -3.79 7.05
N GLN A 174 -4.74 -5.09 7.23
CA GLN A 174 -5.60 -5.69 8.24
C GLN A 174 -4.83 -5.88 9.55
N ASN A 175 -3.52 -6.11 9.48
CA ASN A 175 -2.65 -6.21 10.65
C ASN A 175 -2.34 -4.81 11.22
N ALA A 176 -3.18 -4.38 12.16
CA ALA A 176 -3.07 -3.06 12.77
C ALA A 176 -1.72 -2.82 13.45
N ARG A 177 -1.18 -3.82 14.16
CA ARG A 177 0.11 -3.69 14.85
C ARG A 177 1.23 -3.38 13.87
N LEU A 178 1.32 -4.14 12.78
CA LEU A 178 2.31 -3.89 11.74
C LEU A 178 2.15 -2.48 11.14
N ALA A 179 0.92 -2.10 10.81
CA ALA A 179 0.63 -0.82 10.19
C ALA A 179 1.02 0.36 11.08
N LEU A 180 0.68 0.27 12.39
CA LEU A 180 1.03 1.30 13.38
C LEU A 180 2.54 1.36 13.66
N ASP A 181 3.24 0.21 13.64
CA ASP A 181 4.69 0.16 13.80
C ASP A 181 5.44 0.77 12.60
N LEU A 182 4.83 0.77 11.41
CA LEU A 182 5.47 1.20 10.16
C LEU A 182 5.14 2.64 9.77
N CYS A 183 4.00 3.16 10.15
CA CYS A 183 3.49 4.43 9.64
C CYS A 183 3.51 5.52 10.73
N ASP A 184 3.63 6.77 10.29
CA ASP A 184 3.66 7.93 11.19
C ASP A 184 2.26 8.27 11.70
N LYS A 185 1.26 8.09 10.83
CA LYS A 185 -0.15 8.37 11.06
C LYS A 185 -1.00 7.19 10.59
N ALA A 186 -2.15 6.99 11.20
CA ALA A 186 -3.11 6.00 10.75
C ALA A 186 -4.55 6.51 10.78
N TYR A 187 -5.35 5.91 9.91
CA TYR A 187 -6.80 6.00 9.85
C TYR A 187 -7.39 4.61 10.07
N VAL A 188 -8.42 4.51 10.90
CA VAL A 188 -9.16 3.27 11.10
C VAL A 188 -10.47 3.36 10.35
N LEU A 189 -10.67 2.46 9.40
CA LEU A 189 -11.85 2.38 8.55
C LEU A 189 -12.74 1.22 9.00
N GLU A 190 -13.99 1.49 9.29
CA GLU A 190 -14.99 0.50 9.64
C GLU A 190 -16.32 0.82 8.95
N ALA A 191 -16.96 -0.18 8.36
CA ALA A 191 -18.25 -0.05 7.66
C ALA A 191 -18.32 1.18 6.72
N GLY A 192 -17.23 1.48 5.99
CA GLY A 192 -17.14 2.58 5.04
C GLY A 192 -16.88 3.96 5.65
N ARG A 193 -16.62 4.07 6.95
CA ARG A 193 -16.36 5.34 7.66
C ARG A 193 -15.04 5.32 8.39
N VAL A 194 -14.39 6.48 8.51
CA VAL A 194 -13.24 6.65 9.39
C VAL A 194 -13.75 6.79 10.82
N VAL A 195 -13.40 5.85 11.69
CA VAL A 195 -13.85 5.81 13.09
C VAL A 195 -12.77 6.31 14.06
N ALA A 196 -11.51 6.33 13.65
CA ALA A 196 -10.40 6.91 14.40
C ALA A 196 -9.31 7.38 13.43
N GLU A 197 -8.60 8.45 13.81
CA GLU A 197 -7.41 8.94 13.10
C GLU A 197 -6.45 9.60 14.08
N GLY A 198 -5.17 9.59 13.76
CA GLY A 198 -4.13 10.26 14.55
C GLY A 198 -2.75 9.69 14.35
N PRO A 199 -1.76 10.19 15.10
CA PRO A 199 -0.43 9.62 15.15
C PRO A 199 -0.46 8.13 15.51
N SER A 200 0.31 7.32 14.81
CA SER A 200 0.31 5.85 15.02
C SER A 200 0.64 5.46 16.46
N ALA A 201 1.55 6.19 17.11
CA ALA A 201 1.92 5.95 18.51
C ALA A 201 0.73 6.17 19.48
N GLU A 202 -0.11 7.18 19.23
CA GLU A 202 -1.29 7.46 20.05
C GLU A 202 -2.36 6.39 19.84
N LEU A 203 -2.60 5.99 18.59
CA LEU A 203 -3.57 4.94 18.27
C LEU A 203 -3.14 3.58 18.82
N ALA A 204 -1.84 3.27 18.82
CA ALA A 204 -1.32 2.05 19.42
C ALA A 204 -1.52 1.99 20.95
N GLY A 205 -1.54 3.14 21.62
CA GLY A 205 -1.84 3.28 23.06
C GLY A 205 -3.33 3.38 23.39
N SER A 206 -4.22 3.49 22.38
CA SER A 206 -5.66 3.63 22.58
C SER A 206 -6.30 2.30 22.96
N ALA A 207 -6.97 2.25 24.13
CA ALA A 207 -7.64 1.04 24.60
C ALA A 207 -8.71 0.52 23.61
N SER A 208 -9.43 1.41 22.93
CA SER A 208 -10.45 1.05 21.95
C SER A 208 -9.84 0.44 20.67
N VAL A 209 -8.75 0.99 20.17
CA VAL A 209 -8.02 0.45 19.01
C VAL A 209 -7.32 -0.86 19.40
N ALA A 210 -6.74 -0.92 20.60
CA ALA A 210 -6.07 -2.11 21.12
C ALA A 210 -7.06 -3.29 21.25
N ALA A 211 -8.19 -3.09 21.85
CA ALA A 211 -9.22 -4.13 22.02
C ALA A 211 -9.82 -4.59 20.67
N ALA A 212 -10.12 -3.64 19.75
CA ALA A 212 -10.78 -3.96 18.48
C ALA A 212 -9.84 -4.56 17.43
N TYR A 213 -8.54 -4.13 17.38
CA TYR A 213 -7.66 -4.39 16.25
C TYR A 213 -6.29 -4.97 16.61
N LEU A 214 -5.84 -4.90 17.89
CA LEU A 214 -4.54 -5.43 18.30
C LEU A 214 -4.64 -6.78 19.01
N GLY A 215 -5.85 -7.30 19.28
CA GLY A 215 -6.07 -8.59 19.96
C GLY A 215 -5.58 -8.60 21.41
N LEU A 216 -5.46 -7.42 22.03
CA LEU A 216 -5.16 -7.30 23.45
C LEU A 216 -6.49 -7.31 24.20
N GLU A 217 -6.96 -8.52 24.55
CA GLU A 217 -7.95 -8.64 25.62
C GLU A 217 -7.29 -8.19 26.92
N GLY A 218 -7.96 -7.26 27.65
CA GLY A 218 -7.52 -6.73 28.93
C GLY A 218 -7.55 -7.77 30.05
#